data_55b5707224b2aa25da65a95cee8fa604
#
_entry.id   55b5707224b2aa25da65a95cee8fa604
#
_cell.length_a   1.000
_cell.length_b   1.000
_cell.length_c   1.000
_cell.angle_alpha   90.00
_cell.angle_beta   90.00
_cell.angle_gamma   90.00
#
_symmetry.space_group_name_H-M   'P 1'
#
loop_
_entity.id
_entity.type
_entity.pdbx_description
1 polymer ?
#
loop_
_entity_poly.entity_id
_entity_poly.type
_entity_poly.pdbx_seq_one_letter_code
_entity_poly.pdbx_strand_id
1 'polypeptide(L)'
;IGIQEIIKLSITSVLSLVSNQENVKAWTDNILFTIKKVFPQTRYYQLKCMDLVGIYILVLIKLELKPNIYLIDANTTKTGIYGTMGNKGFFTVTLKCFNNIISFGSGHFEAGQKKNSDRIDTLYQLLNKQINITDNYDDDILTFKDMEYYIILGDLNFRIDLDYEDALALIKDQKFDVLYGLDQFNTSREDDKF
;
A
#
# COMPACT_ATOMS: atom_id res chain seq x y z
N ILE A 1 6.84 -6.09 -1.00
CA ILE A 1 7.61 -4.83 -0.96
C ILE A 1 6.75 -3.76 -1.61
N GLY A 2 6.42 -2.71 -0.85
CA GLY A 2 5.74 -1.51 -1.37
C GLY A 2 6.70 -0.33 -1.29
N ILE A 3 6.79 0.46 -2.36
CA ILE A 3 7.65 1.65 -2.41
C ILE A 3 6.83 2.80 -2.99
N GLN A 4 7.03 3.99 -2.46
CA GLN A 4 6.43 5.22 -2.94
C GLN A 4 7.51 6.16 -3.46
N GLU A 5 7.12 7.07 -4.34
CA GLU A 5 8.01 8.10 -4.91
C GLU A 5 9.21 7.54 -5.69
N ILE A 6 9.04 6.39 -6.36
CA ILE A 6 10.10 5.76 -7.18
C ILE A 6 10.47 6.56 -8.43
N ILE A 7 9.70 7.58 -8.76
CA ILE A 7 9.99 8.51 -9.87
C ILE A 7 9.92 9.95 -9.37
N LYS A 8 10.68 10.84 -10.01
CA LYS A 8 10.53 12.28 -9.79
C LYS A 8 9.19 12.73 -10.38
N LEU A 9 8.30 13.21 -9.53
CA LEU A 9 7.01 13.74 -9.97
C LEU A 9 7.22 15.04 -10.77
N SER A 10 6.76 15.05 -12.01
CA SER A 10 6.64 16.23 -12.85
C SER A 10 5.18 16.39 -13.29
N ILE A 11 4.79 17.61 -13.66
CA ILE A 11 3.44 17.86 -14.18
C ILE A 11 3.13 16.91 -15.35
N THR A 12 4.10 16.69 -16.22
CA THR A 12 3.97 15.76 -17.36
C THR A 12 3.80 14.30 -16.94
N SER A 13 4.56 13.80 -15.95
CA SER A 13 4.42 12.42 -15.48
C SER A 13 3.09 12.16 -14.76
N VAL A 14 2.58 13.16 -14.04
CA VAL A 14 1.29 13.07 -13.34
C VAL A 14 0.11 13.13 -14.33
N LEU A 15 0.18 14.02 -15.32
CA LEU A 15 -0.89 14.18 -16.31
C LEU A 15 -0.90 13.07 -17.37
N SER A 16 0.26 12.55 -17.77
CA SER A 16 0.34 11.51 -18.80
C SER A 16 -0.11 10.14 -18.32
N LEU A 17 -0.26 9.93 -17.00
CA LEU A 17 -0.59 8.63 -16.40
C LEU A 17 0.35 7.49 -16.85
N VAL A 18 1.46 7.82 -17.49
CA VAL A 18 2.43 6.85 -18.01
C VAL A 18 3.39 6.49 -16.89
N SER A 19 3.38 5.23 -16.51
CA SER A 19 4.43 4.68 -15.66
C SER A 19 5.75 4.73 -16.43
N ASN A 20 6.83 5.09 -15.75
CA ASN A 20 8.15 4.97 -16.36
C ASN A 20 8.62 3.51 -16.25
N GLN A 21 8.33 2.72 -17.28
CA GLN A 21 8.63 1.28 -17.33
C GLN A 21 10.13 0.99 -17.13
N GLU A 22 11.01 1.89 -17.55
CA GLU A 22 12.46 1.75 -17.33
C GLU A 22 12.80 1.85 -15.85
N ASN A 23 12.20 2.81 -15.12
CA ASN A 23 12.41 2.94 -13.67
C ASN A 23 11.82 1.76 -12.91
N VAL A 24 10.63 1.32 -13.28
CA VAL A 24 9.99 0.13 -12.67
C VAL A 24 10.88 -1.10 -12.84
N LYS A 25 11.39 -1.30 -14.06
CA LYS A 25 12.33 -2.39 -14.36
C LYS A 25 13.63 -2.26 -13.55
N ALA A 26 14.23 -1.07 -13.52
CA ALA A 26 15.46 -0.82 -12.77
C ALA A 26 15.28 -1.09 -11.26
N TRP A 27 14.18 -0.66 -10.67
CA TRP A 27 13.86 -0.96 -9.27
C TRP A 27 13.68 -2.46 -9.04
N THR A 28 12.92 -3.14 -9.90
CA THR A 28 12.71 -4.59 -9.81
C THR A 28 14.03 -5.35 -9.88
N ASP A 29 14.88 -5.04 -10.89
CA ASP A 29 16.17 -5.68 -11.10
C ASP A 29 17.11 -5.47 -9.89
N ASN A 30 17.18 -4.25 -9.35
CA ASN A 30 18.00 -3.93 -8.19
C ASN A 30 17.51 -4.66 -6.91
N ILE A 31 16.21 -4.74 -6.70
CA ILE A 31 15.64 -5.48 -5.57
C ILE A 31 16.00 -6.97 -5.69
N LEU A 32 15.75 -7.57 -6.83
CA LEU A 32 16.03 -8.98 -7.06
C LEU A 32 17.53 -9.30 -6.95
N PHE A 33 18.38 -8.42 -7.47
CA PHE A 33 19.83 -8.53 -7.32
C PHE A 33 20.25 -8.49 -5.85
N THR A 34 19.71 -7.52 -5.09
CA THR A 34 20.01 -7.36 -3.66
C THR A 34 19.56 -8.57 -2.85
N ILE A 35 18.33 -9.04 -3.09
CA ILE A 35 17.78 -10.23 -2.42
C ILE A 35 18.68 -11.45 -2.71
N LYS A 36 19.07 -11.65 -3.96
CA LYS A 36 19.96 -12.75 -4.35
C LYS A 36 21.33 -12.66 -3.67
N LYS A 37 21.85 -11.43 -3.49
CA LYS A 37 23.12 -11.20 -2.78
C LYS A 37 23.03 -11.50 -1.30
N VAL A 38 21.92 -11.08 -0.65
CA VAL A 38 21.71 -11.25 0.80
C VAL A 38 21.30 -12.68 1.14
N PHE A 39 20.49 -13.31 0.28
CA PHE A 39 19.97 -14.66 0.47
C PHE A 39 20.36 -15.58 -0.68
N PRO A 40 21.67 -15.88 -0.88
CA PRO A 40 22.17 -16.60 -2.06
C PRO A 40 21.63 -18.02 -2.20
N GLN A 41 21.23 -18.65 -1.08
CA GLN A 41 20.71 -20.01 -1.06
C GLN A 41 19.18 -20.07 -1.29
N THR A 42 18.49 -18.92 -1.25
CA THR A 42 17.04 -18.87 -1.43
C THR A 42 16.69 -18.33 -2.81
N ARG A 43 15.92 -19.10 -3.56
CA ARG A 43 15.36 -18.63 -4.83
C ARG A 43 13.97 -18.04 -4.62
N TYR A 44 13.75 -16.86 -5.18
CA TYR A 44 12.47 -16.18 -5.15
C TYR A 44 11.83 -16.19 -6.54
N TYR A 45 10.50 -16.27 -6.54
CA TYR A 45 9.66 -16.13 -7.71
C TYR A 45 8.85 -14.84 -7.60
N GLN A 46 8.86 -14.03 -8.64
CA GLN A 46 8.02 -12.84 -8.72
C GLN A 46 6.59 -13.26 -9.02
N LEU A 47 5.73 -13.17 -8.03
CA LEU A 47 4.32 -13.52 -8.18
C LEU A 47 3.54 -12.40 -8.86
N LYS A 48 3.76 -11.15 -8.43
CA LYS A 48 3.11 -9.96 -8.99
C LYS A 48 4.02 -8.74 -8.87
N CYS A 49 3.95 -7.88 -9.87
CA CYS A 49 4.52 -6.54 -9.85
C CYS A 49 3.47 -5.58 -10.42
N MET A 50 3.25 -4.46 -9.76
CA MET A 50 2.33 -3.40 -10.21
C MET A 50 2.94 -2.04 -9.93
N ASP A 51 2.61 -1.07 -10.77
CA ASP A 51 3.02 0.32 -10.60
C ASP A 51 1.90 1.29 -10.95
N LEU A 52 1.94 2.45 -10.33
CA LEU A 52 1.02 3.56 -10.54
C LEU A 52 1.78 4.86 -10.24
N VAL A 53 2.10 5.63 -11.24
CA VAL A 53 2.86 6.91 -11.19
C VAL A 53 3.62 7.14 -9.87
N GLY A 54 4.74 6.48 -9.69
CA GLY A 54 5.59 6.60 -8.49
C GLY A 54 5.21 5.70 -7.31
N ILE A 55 4.10 4.97 -7.36
CA ILE A 55 3.77 3.93 -6.39
C ILE A 55 4.13 2.57 -7.01
N TYR A 56 4.69 1.68 -6.23
CA TYR A 56 5.17 0.40 -6.70
C TYR A 56 4.91 -0.70 -5.67
N ILE A 57 4.47 -1.87 -6.13
CA ILE A 57 4.37 -3.07 -5.31
C ILE A 57 5.00 -4.26 -6.03
N LEU A 58 5.82 -5.01 -5.30
CA LEU A 58 6.42 -6.27 -5.72
C LEU A 58 6.10 -7.36 -4.72
N VAL A 59 5.44 -8.41 -5.16
CA VAL A 59 5.16 -9.60 -4.37
C VAL A 59 6.09 -10.71 -4.80
N LEU A 60 6.94 -11.12 -3.87
CA LEU A 60 7.89 -12.22 -4.05
C LEU A 60 7.52 -13.38 -3.14
N ILE A 61 7.62 -14.59 -3.65
CA ILE A 61 7.46 -15.82 -2.87
C ILE A 61 8.72 -16.67 -3.01
N LYS A 62 9.02 -17.49 -2.00
CA LYS A 62 10.07 -18.49 -2.16
C LYS A 62 9.67 -19.46 -3.26
N LEU A 63 10.59 -19.78 -4.17
CA LEU A 63 10.30 -20.64 -5.32
C LEU A 63 9.76 -22.03 -4.91
N GLU A 64 10.24 -22.55 -3.79
CA GLU A 64 9.80 -23.84 -3.23
C GLU A 64 8.32 -23.85 -2.81
N LEU A 65 7.75 -22.68 -2.48
CA LEU A 65 6.35 -22.52 -2.08
C LEU A 65 5.40 -22.28 -3.28
N LYS A 66 5.96 -22.07 -4.47
CA LYS A 66 5.16 -21.74 -5.67
C LYS A 66 4.00 -22.71 -5.94
N PRO A 67 4.12 -24.04 -5.71
CA PRO A 67 3.00 -24.96 -5.93
C PRO A 67 1.80 -24.72 -5.01
N ASN A 68 2.00 -24.04 -3.87
CA ASN A 68 0.99 -23.83 -2.83
C ASN A 68 0.58 -22.36 -2.69
N ILE A 69 1.10 -21.47 -3.54
CA ILE A 69 0.79 -20.05 -3.50
C ILE A 69 0.42 -19.58 -4.91
N TYR A 70 -0.76 -18.99 -5.04
CA TYR A 70 -1.22 -18.41 -6.29
C TYR A 70 -1.99 -17.12 -6.08
N LEU A 71 -1.94 -16.26 -7.10
CA LEU A 71 -2.65 -15.00 -7.12
C LEU A 71 -4.14 -15.26 -7.32
N ILE A 72 -4.97 -14.68 -6.46
CA ILE A 72 -6.43 -14.67 -6.60
C ILE A 72 -6.84 -13.41 -7.35
N ASP A 73 -6.45 -12.23 -6.83
CA ASP A 73 -6.91 -10.95 -7.34
C ASP A 73 -5.81 -9.88 -7.20
N ALA A 74 -5.81 -8.90 -8.10
CA ALA A 74 -4.88 -7.77 -8.01
C ALA A 74 -5.48 -6.53 -8.69
N ASN A 75 -5.70 -5.49 -7.89
CA ASN A 75 -6.37 -4.27 -8.33
C ASN A 75 -5.52 -3.02 -8.09
N THR A 76 -5.79 -2.00 -8.90
CA THR A 76 -5.26 -0.64 -8.76
C THR A 76 -6.42 0.34 -8.59
N THR A 77 -6.35 1.19 -7.58
CA THR A 77 -7.30 2.27 -7.37
C THR A 77 -6.56 3.61 -7.31
N LYS A 78 -6.99 4.57 -8.12
CA LYS A 78 -6.48 5.95 -8.14
C LYS A 78 -7.37 6.81 -7.27
N THR A 79 -6.78 7.63 -6.40
CA THR A 79 -7.52 8.53 -5.49
C THR A 79 -7.10 10.00 -5.66
N GLY A 80 -6.06 10.29 -6.43
CA GLY A 80 -5.62 11.65 -6.71
C GLY A 80 -6.72 12.54 -7.28
N ILE A 81 -6.48 13.84 -7.45
CA ILE A 81 -7.46 14.89 -7.77
C ILE A 81 -8.54 14.39 -8.74
N TYR A 82 -9.80 14.37 -8.29
CA TYR A 82 -10.97 13.81 -8.98
C TYR A 82 -10.85 12.32 -9.38
N GLY A 83 -10.00 11.52 -8.68
CA GLY A 83 -9.77 10.12 -9.03
C GLY A 83 -9.01 9.91 -10.36
N THR A 84 -8.47 10.99 -10.95
CA THR A 84 -7.85 10.95 -12.28
C THR A 84 -6.33 11.04 -12.25
N MET A 85 -5.76 11.70 -11.24
CA MET A 85 -4.29 11.80 -11.12
C MET A 85 -3.70 10.54 -10.49
N GLY A 86 -2.74 9.92 -11.17
CA GLY A 86 -2.17 8.63 -10.79
C GLY A 86 -1.10 8.65 -9.72
N ASN A 87 -0.78 9.82 -9.12
CA ASN A 87 0.26 9.94 -8.09
C ASN A 87 -0.21 9.60 -6.67
N LYS A 88 -1.50 9.38 -6.48
CA LYS A 88 -2.11 8.93 -5.23
C LYS A 88 -3.07 7.78 -5.51
N GLY A 89 -3.17 6.88 -4.55
CA GLY A 89 -4.00 5.69 -4.68
C GLY A 89 -3.41 4.49 -3.95
N PHE A 90 -3.92 3.33 -4.29
CA PHE A 90 -3.47 2.08 -3.67
C PHE A 90 -3.57 0.89 -4.62
N PHE A 91 -2.81 -0.14 -4.29
CA PHE A 91 -2.95 -1.49 -4.83
C PHE A 91 -3.56 -2.41 -3.79
N THR A 92 -4.33 -3.39 -4.25
CA THR A 92 -4.65 -4.58 -3.46
C THR A 92 -4.18 -5.81 -4.21
N VAL A 93 -3.55 -6.74 -3.50
CA VAL A 93 -3.08 -8.02 -4.03
C VAL A 93 -3.53 -9.10 -3.08
N THR A 94 -4.39 -9.98 -3.53
CA THR A 94 -4.92 -11.12 -2.77
C THR A 94 -4.36 -12.41 -3.34
N LEU A 95 -3.87 -13.25 -2.45
CA LEU A 95 -3.30 -14.55 -2.80
C LEU A 95 -3.80 -15.64 -1.88
N LYS A 96 -3.88 -16.85 -2.39
CA LYS A 96 -4.04 -18.06 -1.59
C LYS A 96 -2.66 -18.61 -1.26
N CYS A 97 -2.42 -18.81 0.03
CA CYS A 97 -1.20 -19.38 0.56
C CYS A 97 -1.57 -20.63 1.35
N PHE A 98 -1.36 -21.79 0.75
CA PHE A 98 -1.93 -23.08 1.22
C PHE A 98 -3.46 -22.97 1.33
N ASN A 99 -4.00 -23.07 2.56
CA ASN A 99 -5.45 -22.98 2.80
C ASN A 99 -5.92 -21.59 3.23
N ASN A 100 -4.99 -20.63 3.38
CA ASN A 100 -5.31 -19.28 3.88
C ASN A 100 -5.36 -18.28 2.73
N ILE A 101 -6.24 -17.30 2.84
CA ILE A 101 -6.30 -16.16 1.93
C ILE A 101 -5.64 -14.96 2.63
N ILE A 102 -4.66 -14.35 1.95
CA ILE A 102 -3.90 -13.21 2.46
C ILE A 102 -4.02 -12.07 1.47
N SER A 103 -4.38 -10.88 1.96
CA SER A 103 -4.48 -9.67 1.16
C SER A 103 -3.44 -8.64 1.59
N PHE A 104 -2.80 -8.02 0.61
CA PHE A 104 -1.87 -6.91 0.80
C PHE A 104 -2.44 -5.66 0.16
N GLY A 105 -2.55 -4.59 0.95
CA GLY A 105 -2.82 -3.23 0.46
C GLY A 105 -1.54 -2.42 0.48
N SER A 106 -1.20 -1.74 -0.61
CA SER A 106 -0.06 -0.82 -0.65
C SER A 106 -0.51 0.52 -1.21
N GLY A 107 -0.34 1.60 -0.43
CA GLY A 107 -0.88 2.90 -0.78
C GLY A 107 0.09 4.06 -0.65
N HIS A 108 -0.25 5.15 -1.34
CA HIS A 108 0.30 6.47 -1.15
C HIS A 108 -0.87 7.46 -1.10
N PHE A 109 -1.24 7.86 0.13
CA PHE A 109 -2.44 8.65 0.38
C PHE A 109 -2.15 10.16 0.28
N GLU A 110 -3.20 10.97 0.40
CA GLU A 110 -3.13 12.42 0.24
C GLU A 110 -2.22 13.07 1.29
N ALA A 111 -1.22 13.84 0.80
CA ALA A 111 -0.33 14.60 1.66
C ALA A 111 -0.99 15.90 2.14
N GLY A 112 -0.51 16.43 3.26
CA GLY A 112 -0.93 17.70 3.85
C GLY A 112 -1.69 17.55 5.16
N GLN A 113 -1.44 18.47 6.09
CA GLN A 113 -1.98 18.46 7.46
C GLN A 113 -3.51 18.39 7.49
N LYS A 114 -4.17 19.18 6.62
CA LYS A 114 -5.63 19.36 6.58
C LYS A 114 -6.35 18.29 5.74
N LYS A 115 -5.63 17.26 5.25
CA LYS A 115 -6.18 16.23 4.35
C LYS A 115 -6.55 14.93 5.07
N ASN A 116 -6.87 15.01 6.37
CA ASN A 116 -7.23 13.82 7.14
C ASN A 116 -8.49 13.12 6.61
N SER A 117 -9.53 13.89 6.25
CA SER A 117 -10.76 13.33 5.67
C SER A 117 -10.48 12.55 4.38
N ASP A 118 -9.67 13.13 3.46
CA ASP A 118 -9.34 12.48 2.20
C ASP A 118 -8.57 11.16 2.42
N ARG A 119 -7.72 11.10 3.45
CA ARG A 119 -6.99 9.87 3.83
C ARG A 119 -7.92 8.81 4.41
N ILE A 120 -8.86 9.22 5.26
CA ILE A 120 -9.88 8.32 5.81
C ILE A 120 -10.73 7.74 4.68
N ASP A 121 -11.18 8.57 3.74
CA ASP A 121 -11.96 8.12 2.58
C ASP A 121 -11.17 7.12 1.72
N THR A 122 -9.86 7.38 1.52
CA THR A 122 -8.99 6.46 0.79
C THR A 122 -8.80 5.13 1.54
N LEU A 123 -8.61 5.18 2.85
CA LEU A 123 -8.49 3.97 3.67
C LEU A 123 -9.81 3.17 3.64
N TYR A 124 -10.94 3.85 3.77
CA TYR A 124 -12.26 3.22 3.68
C TYR A 124 -12.46 2.53 2.31
N GLN A 125 -12.08 3.18 1.22
CA GLN A 125 -12.12 2.57 -0.12
C GLN A 125 -11.22 1.34 -0.21
N LEU A 126 -10.02 1.36 0.40
CA LEU A 126 -9.12 0.22 0.43
C LEU A 126 -9.73 -0.94 1.21
N LEU A 127 -10.22 -0.69 2.42
CA LEU A 127 -10.81 -1.71 3.30
C LEU A 127 -12.05 -2.37 2.68
N ASN A 128 -12.85 -1.60 1.96
CA ASN A 128 -14.07 -2.08 1.30
C ASN A 128 -13.87 -2.43 -0.19
N LYS A 129 -12.60 -2.55 -0.64
CA LYS A 129 -12.32 -2.97 -2.00
C LYS A 129 -12.77 -4.41 -2.20
N GLN A 130 -13.67 -4.61 -3.16
CA GLN A 130 -14.15 -5.94 -3.53
C GLN A 130 -13.02 -6.79 -4.11
N ILE A 131 -13.02 -8.07 -3.73
CA ILE A 131 -12.06 -9.07 -4.19
C ILE A 131 -12.83 -10.12 -5.01
N ASN A 132 -12.40 -10.35 -6.24
CA ASN A 132 -13.00 -11.34 -7.12
C ASN A 132 -12.41 -12.73 -6.80
N ILE A 133 -13.12 -13.52 -6.03
CA ILE A 133 -12.77 -14.92 -5.74
C ILE A 133 -13.63 -15.80 -6.64
N THR A 134 -13.02 -16.34 -7.69
CA THR A 134 -13.74 -17.13 -8.72
C THR A 134 -14.14 -18.53 -8.27
N ASP A 135 -13.64 -18.99 -7.14
CA ASP A 135 -13.86 -20.38 -6.67
C ASP A 135 -15.03 -20.54 -5.67
N ASN A 136 -15.71 -19.45 -5.32
CA ASN A 136 -16.86 -19.54 -4.41
C ASN A 136 -18.17 -19.52 -5.20
N TYR A 137 -18.94 -20.58 -5.02
CA TYR A 137 -20.31 -20.72 -5.53
C TYR A 137 -21.34 -19.91 -4.72
N ASP A 138 -20.94 -19.26 -3.64
CA ASP A 138 -21.77 -18.33 -2.89
C ASP A 138 -21.53 -16.90 -3.41
N ASP A 139 -22.62 -16.19 -3.72
CA ASP A 139 -22.65 -14.82 -4.23
C ASP A 139 -22.15 -13.77 -3.21
N ASP A 140 -21.40 -14.17 -2.18
CA ASP A 140 -20.88 -13.26 -1.17
C ASP A 140 -19.75 -12.42 -1.73
N ILE A 141 -20.01 -11.13 -1.84
CA ILE A 141 -19.02 -10.13 -2.22
C ILE A 141 -18.07 -9.92 -1.05
N LEU A 142 -16.91 -10.57 -1.10
CA LEU A 142 -15.85 -10.36 -0.12
C LEU A 142 -15.09 -9.07 -0.41
N THR A 143 -14.74 -8.36 0.66
CA THR A 143 -13.92 -7.16 0.59
C THR A 143 -12.54 -7.40 1.22
N PHE A 144 -11.64 -6.44 1.03
CA PHE A 144 -10.27 -6.56 1.56
C PHE A 144 -10.23 -6.80 3.08
N LYS A 145 -11.10 -6.14 3.85
CA LYS A 145 -11.16 -6.29 5.33
C LYS A 145 -11.78 -7.60 5.79
N ASP A 146 -12.53 -8.31 4.92
CA ASP A 146 -13.16 -9.59 5.26
C ASP A 146 -12.16 -10.76 5.17
N MET A 147 -10.94 -10.50 4.68
CA MET A 147 -9.91 -11.51 4.59
C MET A 147 -9.38 -11.87 5.97
N GLU A 148 -9.09 -13.16 6.18
CA GLU A 148 -8.52 -13.67 7.43
C GLU A 148 -7.23 -12.95 7.82
N TYR A 149 -6.41 -12.65 6.81
CA TYR A 149 -5.18 -11.87 6.98
C TYR A 149 -5.15 -10.75 5.94
N TYR A 150 -5.13 -9.51 6.41
CA TYR A 150 -4.85 -8.36 5.56
C TYR A 150 -3.76 -7.47 6.16
N ILE A 151 -2.88 -7.00 5.29
CA ILE A 151 -1.71 -6.21 5.65
C ILE A 151 -1.70 -4.95 4.80
N ILE A 152 -1.72 -3.78 5.45
CA ILE A 152 -1.60 -2.48 4.78
C ILE A 152 -0.20 -1.95 4.98
N LEU A 153 0.41 -1.48 3.90
CA LEU A 153 1.74 -0.88 3.87
C LEU A 153 1.77 0.34 2.95
N GLY A 154 2.77 1.18 3.12
CA GLY A 154 2.97 2.35 2.27
C GLY A 154 3.06 3.66 3.05
N ASP A 155 3.03 4.77 2.32
CA ASP A 155 2.92 6.10 2.90
C ASP A 155 1.45 6.52 2.98
N LEU A 156 0.85 6.25 4.14
CA LEU A 156 -0.55 6.59 4.41
C LEU A 156 -0.73 8.08 4.73
N ASN A 157 0.36 8.84 4.92
CA ASN A 157 0.39 10.28 5.10
C ASN A 157 -0.41 10.83 6.30
N PHE A 158 -0.85 10.01 7.26
CA PHE A 158 -1.44 10.50 8.49
C PHE A 158 -0.43 11.35 9.26
N ARG A 159 -0.89 12.36 9.96
CA ARG A 159 -0.07 13.39 10.61
C ARG A 159 -0.38 13.46 12.09
N ILE A 160 0.55 14.06 12.85
CA ILE A 160 0.27 14.50 14.22
C ILE A 160 -0.43 15.86 14.14
N ASP A 161 -1.55 16.03 14.85
CA ASP A 161 -2.30 17.31 14.88
C ASP A 161 -1.66 18.33 15.82
N LEU A 162 -0.44 18.72 15.44
CA LEU A 162 0.37 19.76 16.08
C LEU A 162 1.18 20.53 15.06
N ASP A 163 1.58 21.73 15.41
CA ASP A 163 2.61 22.46 14.70
C ASP A 163 3.98 21.78 14.92
N TYR A 164 4.89 21.98 13.96
CA TYR A 164 6.20 21.34 13.94
C TYR A 164 7.00 21.58 15.23
N GLU A 165 7.02 22.82 15.72
CA GLU A 165 7.80 23.21 16.91
C GLU A 165 7.28 22.52 18.17
N ASP A 166 5.96 22.46 18.31
CA ASP A 166 5.31 21.78 19.46
C ASP A 166 5.53 20.28 19.42
N ALA A 167 5.41 19.66 18.24
CA ALA A 167 5.71 18.25 18.06
C ALA A 167 7.18 17.93 18.41
N LEU A 168 8.11 18.81 17.94
CA LEU A 168 9.53 18.65 18.22
C LEU A 168 9.85 18.79 19.71
N ALA A 169 9.18 19.71 20.41
CA ALA A 169 9.32 19.87 21.86
C ALA A 169 8.89 18.61 22.61
N LEU A 170 7.72 18.03 22.24
CA LEU A 170 7.23 16.78 22.84
C LEU A 170 8.15 15.59 22.56
N ILE A 171 8.76 15.52 21.37
CA ILE A 171 9.76 14.49 21.04
C ILE A 171 11.00 14.64 21.93
N LYS A 172 11.53 15.85 22.10
CA LYS A 172 12.68 16.11 22.98
C LYS A 172 12.39 15.74 24.42
N ASP A 173 11.18 16.01 24.88
CA ASP A 173 10.70 15.67 26.23
C ASP A 173 10.29 14.19 26.37
N GLN A 174 10.40 13.38 25.32
CA GLN A 174 9.99 11.96 25.26
C GLN A 174 8.50 11.72 25.60
N LYS A 175 7.65 12.70 25.35
CA LYS A 175 6.20 12.64 25.61
C LYS A 175 5.46 11.96 24.43
N PHE A 176 5.84 10.72 24.13
CA PHE A 176 5.30 9.98 22.99
C PHE A 176 3.82 9.64 23.13
N ASP A 177 3.33 9.44 24.37
CA ASP A 177 1.91 9.17 24.63
C ASP A 177 1.02 10.34 24.21
N VAL A 178 1.51 11.58 24.41
CA VAL A 178 0.80 12.79 23.97
C VAL A 178 0.75 12.84 22.44
N LEU A 179 1.88 12.58 21.78
CA LEU A 179 1.95 12.53 20.31
C LEU A 179 1.03 11.44 19.75
N TYR A 180 0.99 10.27 20.38
CA TYR A 180 0.12 9.17 19.98
C TYR A 180 -1.37 9.55 20.08
N GLY A 181 -1.78 10.25 21.14
CA GLY A 181 -3.15 10.75 21.28
C GLY A 181 -3.52 11.86 20.28
N LEU A 182 -2.54 12.46 19.60
CA LEU A 182 -2.74 13.50 18.57
C LEU A 182 -2.48 12.97 17.14
N ASP A 183 -2.19 11.68 17.00
CA ASP A 183 -2.01 11.03 15.70
C ASP A 183 -3.35 10.88 14.99
N GLN A 184 -3.44 11.39 13.76
CA GLN A 184 -4.68 11.41 12.98
C GLN A 184 -5.21 10.01 12.66
N PHE A 185 -4.33 9.03 12.45
CA PHE A 185 -4.78 7.66 12.23
C PHE A 185 -5.40 7.07 13.50
N ASN A 186 -4.72 7.26 14.64
CA ASN A 186 -5.17 6.75 15.92
C ASN A 186 -6.51 7.37 16.34
N THR A 187 -6.62 8.70 16.31
CA THR A 187 -7.87 9.40 16.65
C THR A 187 -9.02 9.04 15.72
N SER A 188 -8.75 8.88 14.41
CA SER A 188 -9.78 8.47 13.45
C SER A 188 -10.26 7.04 13.67
N ARG A 189 -9.41 6.14 14.15
CA ARG A 189 -9.77 4.77 14.52
C ARG A 189 -10.65 4.74 15.79
N GLU A 190 -10.30 5.54 16.79
CA GLU A 190 -11.07 5.66 18.03
C GLU A 190 -12.48 6.26 17.80
N ASP A 191 -12.61 7.11 16.79
CA ASP A 191 -13.88 7.71 16.38
C ASP A 191 -14.72 6.79 15.46
N ASP A 192 -14.36 5.53 15.28
CA ASP A 192 -15.03 4.55 14.41
C ASP A 192 -15.24 5.06 12.96
N LYS A 193 -14.28 5.81 12.41
CA LYS A 193 -14.40 6.38 11.06
C LYS A 193 -14.10 5.39 9.94
N PHE A 194 -13.56 4.20 10.29
CA PHE A 194 -13.27 3.11 9.34
C PHE A 194 -13.15 1.72 10.00
#